data_168638c6392f59c2e4bba39b1750771c
#
_entry.id   168638c6392f59c2e4bba39b1750771c
#
_cell.length_a   1.000
_cell.length_b   1.000
_cell.length_c   1.000
_cell.angle_alpha   90.00
_cell.angle_beta   90.00
_cell.angle_gamma   90.00
#
_symmetry.space_group_name_H-M   'P 1'
#
loop_
_entity.id
_entity.type
_entity.pdbx_description
1 polymer ?
#
loop_
_entity_poly.entity_id
_entity_poly.type
_entity_poly.pdbx_seq_one_letter_code
_entity_poly.pdbx_strand_id
1 'polypeptide(L)'
;MRIDIPAGARYIINELTGHGYEAYIVGGCVRDSLLGKKPNDWDITTSATPMQVKKIFHRTVDTGIQHGTVTVLVDRKYSGNPENTPEQDGIQHTDYAYEVTTYRVDGKYEDHRRPKEVAFTVSLEEDLKRRDFTINAMAYNDAQGIIDIFGGQADLKSGVIRCVGSPAERFGEDALRILRAVRFAAQLGFKIDADTRTAMREQGKFLRDISAERIQVELTKLLVSEHPGMLVEAYELGLTRVFLPEFDRMMGTEQHNPYHKYTVGIHTVKVMEHVPGKMVLRYAALLHDVGKPDTKHTGDDGIDHFYGHQKKSAEMARVILRRLKLDNHTIDAVCNLVLNHDYGISGDGLGIKSFRRFLRGLGKDNFEDFITLRKADMAGQSDYNLESRSRSVSEMERMYRVVVEEQQCLRISDLAIGGRDLIGLGMKPGRDIGNMLNMLLERVLDEPELNNREQLLQLAKSLTEHK
;
A
#
# COMPACT_ATOMS: atom_id res chain seq x y z
N MET A 1 27.98 -19.74 -4.79
CA MET A 1 27.25 -19.21 -3.61
C MET A 1 26.17 -20.23 -3.26
N ARG A 2 26.02 -20.58 -2.01
CA ARG A 2 24.97 -21.53 -1.57
C ARG A 2 23.79 -20.72 -1.03
N ILE A 3 22.58 -21.01 -1.50
CA ILE A 3 21.34 -20.43 -0.99
C ILE A 3 20.83 -21.36 0.12
N ASP A 4 20.42 -20.78 1.26
CA ASP A 4 19.80 -21.53 2.35
C ASP A 4 18.31 -21.72 2.05
N ILE A 5 18.00 -22.88 1.46
CA ILE A 5 16.65 -23.26 1.09
C ILE A 5 15.92 -23.79 2.35
N PRO A 6 14.69 -23.37 2.67
CA PRO A 6 13.91 -23.97 3.74
C PRO A 6 13.75 -25.47 3.58
N ALA A 7 13.78 -26.18 4.69
CA ALA A 7 13.74 -27.65 4.71
C ALA A 7 12.52 -28.22 3.95
N GLY A 8 11.35 -27.56 4.01
CA GLY A 8 10.17 -27.98 3.27
C GLY A 8 10.31 -27.82 1.76
N ALA A 9 10.90 -26.73 1.27
CA ALA A 9 11.19 -26.55 -0.15
C ALA A 9 12.26 -27.56 -0.63
N ARG A 10 13.28 -27.78 0.19
CA ARG A 10 14.33 -28.79 -0.08
C ARG A 10 13.73 -30.21 -0.13
N TYR A 11 12.80 -30.54 0.75
CA TYR A 11 12.08 -31.81 0.72
C TYR A 11 11.34 -32.00 -0.61
N ILE A 12 10.58 -30.98 -1.05
CA ILE A 12 9.83 -31.04 -2.32
C ILE A 12 10.79 -31.24 -3.52
N ILE A 13 11.88 -30.48 -3.56
CA ILE A 13 12.87 -30.60 -4.64
C ILE A 13 13.47 -32.02 -4.65
N ASN A 14 13.86 -32.56 -3.51
CA ASN A 14 14.44 -33.89 -3.40
C ASN A 14 13.47 -35.00 -3.80
N GLU A 15 12.20 -34.92 -3.41
CA GLU A 15 11.17 -35.88 -3.82
C GLU A 15 10.94 -35.86 -5.33
N LEU A 16 10.82 -34.66 -5.93
CA LEU A 16 10.66 -34.52 -7.37
C LEU A 16 11.89 -35.08 -8.13
N THR A 17 13.09 -34.76 -7.70
CA THR A 17 14.33 -35.25 -8.33
C THR A 17 14.53 -36.75 -8.12
N GLY A 18 14.16 -37.30 -6.97
CA GLY A 18 14.16 -38.73 -6.69
C GLY A 18 13.20 -39.53 -7.59
N HIS A 19 12.14 -38.90 -8.11
CA HIS A 19 11.23 -39.48 -9.09
C HIS A 19 11.62 -39.19 -10.55
N GLY A 20 12.82 -38.62 -10.79
CA GLY A 20 13.39 -38.40 -12.14
C GLY A 20 12.93 -37.09 -12.79
N TYR A 21 12.38 -36.14 -12.04
CA TYR A 21 12.00 -34.82 -12.55
C TYR A 21 13.04 -33.76 -12.15
N GLU A 22 13.20 -32.76 -12.97
CA GLU A 22 13.95 -31.55 -12.58
C GLU A 22 13.11 -30.72 -11.62
N ALA A 23 13.75 -30.11 -10.61
CA ALA A 23 13.10 -29.20 -9.69
C ALA A 23 14.08 -28.16 -9.12
N TYR A 24 13.63 -26.90 -9.05
CA TYR A 24 14.42 -25.76 -8.59
C TYR A 24 13.53 -24.76 -7.83
N ILE A 25 14.10 -24.05 -6.87
CA ILE A 25 13.53 -22.75 -6.47
C ILE A 25 13.78 -21.74 -7.59
N VAL A 26 12.89 -20.76 -7.77
CA VAL A 26 12.93 -19.86 -8.93
C VAL A 26 12.38 -18.46 -8.64
N GLY A 27 12.89 -17.46 -9.32
CA GLY A 27 12.30 -16.13 -9.31
C GLY A 27 12.68 -15.28 -8.12
N GLY A 28 11.67 -14.72 -7.42
CA GLY A 28 11.85 -13.78 -6.32
C GLY A 28 12.71 -14.29 -5.18
N CYS A 29 12.54 -15.55 -4.79
CA CYS A 29 13.31 -16.14 -3.69
C CYS A 29 14.79 -16.28 -4.02
N VAL A 30 15.14 -16.62 -5.27
CA VAL A 30 16.56 -16.66 -5.71
C VAL A 30 17.17 -15.25 -5.68
N ARG A 31 16.48 -14.27 -6.28
CA ARG A 31 16.91 -12.88 -6.28
C ARG A 31 17.13 -12.35 -4.86
N ASP A 32 16.15 -12.51 -3.98
CA ASP A 32 16.19 -11.95 -2.62
C ASP A 32 17.30 -12.63 -1.79
N SER A 33 17.49 -13.94 -1.94
CA SER A 33 18.59 -14.65 -1.31
C SER A 33 19.96 -14.15 -1.79
N LEU A 34 20.10 -13.84 -3.09
CA LEU A 34 21.34 -13.28 -3.64
C LEU A 34 21.62 -11.86 -3.13
N LEU A 35 20.57 -11.11 -2.80
CA LEU A 35 20.66 -9.78 -2.17
C LEU A 35 20.88 -9.85 -0.65
N GLY A 36 20.97 -11.06 -0.06
CA GLY A 36 21.08 -11.24 1.39
C GLY A 36 19.78 -10.92 2.15
N LYS A 37 18.64 -10.83 1.46
CA LYS A 37 17.31 -10.61 2.03
C LYS A 37 16.65 -11.97 2.30
N LYS A 38 15.82 -12.04 3.34
CA LYS A 38 15.00 -13.23 3.60
C LYS A 38 13.80 -13.22 2.65
N PRO A 39 13.63 -14.22 1.77
CA PRO A 39 12.45 -14.34 0.93
C PRO A 39 11.18 -14.54 1.75
N ASN A 40 10.08 -13.93 1.31
CA ASN A 40 8.76 -14.16 1.92
C ASN A 40 8.14 -15.47 1.42
N ASP A 41 8.25 -15.73 0.10
CA ASP A 41 7.66 -16.87 -0.58
C ASP A 41 8.75 -17.66 -1.31
N TRP A 42 8.56 -18.98 -1.43
CA TRP A 42 9.50 -19.88 -2.09
C TRP A 42 8.79 -20.63 -3.19
N ASP A 43 8.90 -20.11 -4.41
CA ASP A 43 8.34 -20.73 -5.61
C ASP A 43 9.24 -21.85 -6.11
N ILE A 44 8.66 -22.99 -6.44
CA ILE A 44 9.35 -24.13 -7.03
C ILE A 44 8.86 -24.32 -8.46
N THR A 45 9.80 -24.54 -9.38
CA THR A 45 9.49 -24.89 -10.76
C THR A 45 10.03 -26.30 -11.09
N THR A 46 9.31 -27.07 -11.91
CA THR A 46 9.64 -28.49 -12.17
C THR A 46 9.24 -28.93 -13.58
N SER A 47 9.92 -29.97 -14.09
CA SER A 47 9.53 -30.66 -15.31
C SER A 47 8.33 -31.61 -15.13
N ALA A 48 7.94 -31.90 -13.86
CA ALA A 48 6.78 -32.73 -13.55
C ALA A 48 5.49 -31.97 -13.90
N THR A 49 4.53 -32.65 -14.55
CA THR A 49 3.18 -32.11 -14.79
C THR A 49 2.40 -32.00 -13.48
N PRO A 50 1.33 -31.17 -13.40
CA PRO A 50 0.51 -31.05 -12.19
C PRO A 50 -0.01 -32.38 -11.66
N MET A 51 -0.39 -33.27 -12.54
CA MET A 51 -0.88 -34.61 -12.16
C MET A 51 0.21 -35.49 -11.58
N GLN A 52 1.45 -35.37 -12.08
CA GLN A 52 2.62 -36.06 -11.54
C GLN A 52 3.00 -35.52 -10.16
N VAL A 53 2.98 -34.18 -9.95
CA VAL A 53 3.16 -33.56 -8.65
C VAL A 53 2.13 -34.10 -7.64
N LYS A 54 0.84 -34.12 -8.01
CA LYS A 54 -0.23 -34.66 -7.15
C LYS A 54 -0.11 -36.16 -6.87
N LYS A 55 0.51 -36.93 -7.75
CA LYS A 55 0.78 -38.37 -7.53
C LYS A 55 1.93 -38.58 -6.53
N ILE A 56 2.92 -37.69 -6.50
CA ILE A 56 4.07 -37.76 -5.58
C ILE A 56 3.67 -37.25 -4.19
N PHE A 57 2.92 -36.13 -4.12
CA PHE A 57 2.54 -35.53 -2.86
C PHE A 57 1.08 -35.76 -2.54
N HIS A 58 0.80 -36.43 -1.42
CA HIS A 58 -0.57 -36.76 -1.00
C HIS A 58 -1.40 -35.54 -0.55
N ARG A 59 -0.73 -34.45 -0.10
CA ARG A 59 -1.38 -33.25 0.42
C ARG A 59 -1.12 -32.08 -0.50
N THR A 60 -2.09 -31.84 -1.39
CA THR A 60 -2.01 -30.78 -2.40
C THR A 60 -3.31 -30.00 -2.49
N VAL A 61 -3.22 -28.72 -2.89
CA VAL A 61 -4.36 -27.85 -3.19
C VAL A 61 -4.24 -27.34 -4.62
N ASP A 62 -5.35 -27.40 -5.35
CA ASP A 62 -5.43 -26.99 -6.75
C ASP A 62 -5.57 -25.45 -6.82
N THR A 63 -4.47 -24.73 -6.78
CA THR A 63 -4.44 -23.24 -6.80
C THR A 63 -4.39 -22.66 -8.20
N GLY A 64 -4.03 -23.45 -9.21
CA GLY A 64 -3.90 -22.97 -10.59
C GLY A 64 -3.56 -24.08 -11.59
N ILE A 65 -4.22 -25.22 -11.50
CA ILE A 65 -3.92 -26.42 -12.33
C ILE A 65 -3.92 -26.11 -13.84
N GLN A 66 -4.85 -25.25 -14.29
CA GLN A 66 -4.93 -24.80 -15.69
C GLN A 66 -3.68 -24.04 -16.16
N HIS A 67 -2.94 -23.47 -15.21
CA HIS A 67 -1.71 -22.72 -15.44
C HIS A 67 -0.46 -23.50 -15.01
N GLY A 68 -0.62 -24.76 -14.62
CA GLY A 68 0.49 -25.63 -14.23
C GLY A 68 0.89 -25.53 -12.76
N THR A 69 0.16 -24.80 -11.90
CA THR A 69 0.52 -24.60 -10.49
C THR A 69 -0.32 -25.48 -9.57
N VAL A 70 0.36 -26.15 -8.63
CA VAL A 70 -0.20 -26.91 -7.53
C VAL A 70 0.46 -26.46 -6.24
N THR A 71 -0.31 -26.19 -5.20
CA THR A 71 0.24 -25.94 -3.87
C THR A 71 0.46 -27.25 -3.13
N VAL A 72 1.69 -27.52 -2.73
CA VAL A 72 2.06 -28.68 -1.91
C VAL A 72 2.10 -28.26 -0.44
N LEU A 73 1.38 -29.01 0.40
CA LEU A 73 1.35 -28.82 1.84
C LEU A 73 2.37 -29.77 2.52
N VAL A 74 3.34 -29.21 3.19
CA VAL A 74 4.43 -29.97 3.83
C VAL A 74 4.25 -29.99 5.35
N ASP A 75 4.26 -31.19 5.95
CA ASP A 75 4.16 -31.37 7.40
C ASP A 75 5.32 -30.67 8.12
N ARG A 76 5.05 -30.15 9.32
CA ARG A 76 6.00 -29.46 10.18
C ARG A 76 7.26 -30.28 10.47
N LYS A 77 7.15 -31.60 10.55
CA LYS A 77 8.30 -32.51 10.77
C LYS A 77 9.38 -32.44 9.68
N TYR A 78 9.02 -32.02 8.46
CA TYR A 78 9.94 -31.81 7.36
C TYR A 78 10.43 -30.35 7.24
N SER A 79 9.94 -29.43 8.07
CA SER A 79 10.30 -28.01 8.00
C SER A 79 11.60 -27.66 8.73
N GLY A 80 12.18 -28.58 9.50
CA GLY A 80 13.50 -28.41 10.15
C GLY A 80 13.57 -27.40 11.30
N ASN A 81 12.44 -26.85 11.77
CA ASN A 81 12.47 -25.88 12.87
C ASN A 81 11.33 -26.16 13.89
N PRO A 82 11.62 -26.91 14.97
CA PRO A 82 10.63 -27.25 15.99
C PRO A 82 10.30 -26.11 16.97
N GLU A 83 11.06 -25.01 17.00
CA GLU A 83 11.07 -24.13 18.18
C GLU A 83 10.43 -22.74 18.03
N ASN A 84 9.93 -22.30 16.88
CA ASN A 84 9.42 -20.93 16.73
C ASN A 84 8.01 -20.84 16.12
N THR A 85 6.98 -21.13 16.93
CA THR A 85 5.68 -20.45 16.81
C THR A 85 5.05 -20.33 18.18
N PRO A 86 4.62 -19.11 18.61
CA PRO A 86 3.80 -18.97 19.80
C PRO A 86 2.47 -19.70 19.58
N GLU A 87 2.08 -20.53 20.55
CA GLU A 87 0.69 -20.98 20.69
C GLU A 87 -0.18 -19.74 20.94
N GLN A 88 -0.73 -19.16 19.90
CA GLN A 88 -1.83 -18.22 20.00
C GLN A 88 -2.99 -18.81 19.17
N ASP A 89 -4.10 -19.02 19.87
CA ASP A 89 -5.43 -19.36 19.35
C ASP A 89 -5.64 -20.77 18.77
N GLY A 90 -5.40 -21.84 19.54
CA GLY A 90 -6.15 -23.11 19.41
C GLY A 90 -6.28 -23.78 18.03
N ILE A 91 -5.74 -23.20 16.97
CA ILE A 91 -5.71 -23.73 15.61
C ILE A 91 -4.30 -24.17 15.30
N GLN A 92 -4.08 -25.47 15.27
CA GLN A 92 -2.82 -26.08 14.83
C GLN A 92 -2.64 -25.80 13.32
N HIS A 93 -1.99 -24.68 12.94
CA HIS A 93 -1.44 -24.53 11.59
C HIS A 93 -0.19 -25.41 11.48
N THR A 94 -0.37 -26.63 11.03
CA THR A 94 0.65 -27.68 10.99
C THR A 94 1.43 -27.74 9.68
N ASP A 95 1.07 -26.97 8.66
CA ASP A 95 1.56 -27.15 7.30
C ASP A 95 2.18 -25.86 6.72
N TYR A 96 3.29 -26.03 6.02
CA TYR A 96 3.85 -25.00 5.14
C TYR A 96 3.38 -25.22 3.72
N ALA A 97 2.90 -24.19 3.05
CA ALA A 97 2.42 -24.22 1.68
C ALA A 97 3.52 -23.74 0.70
N TYR A 98 3.79 -24.51 -0.33
CA TYR A 98 4.74 -24.17 -1.38
C TYR A 98 4.05 -24.26 -2.75
N GLU A 99 4.20 -23.23 -3.57
CA GLU A 99 3.71 -23.27 -4.95
C GLU A 99 4.72 -24.03 -5.83
N VAL A 100 4.23 -25.09 -6.48
CA VAL A 100 5.00 -25.91 -7.42
C VAL A 100 4.39 -25.74 -8.81
N THR A 101 5.16 -25.15 -9.72
CA THR A 101 4.72 -24.80 -11.07
C THR A 101 5.45 -25.66 -12.09
N THR A 102 4.71 -26.34 -12.96
CA THR A 102 5.26 -27.08 -14.11
C THR A 102 5.89 -26.12 -15.12
N TYR A 103 7.06 -26.48 -15.68
CA TYR A 103 7.65 -25.71 -16.78
C TYR A 103 6.66 -25.55 -17.92
N ARG A 104 6.57 -24.35 -18.43
CA ARG A 104 5.61 -24.02 -19.46
C ARG A 104 6.14 -23.01 -20.48
N VAL A 105 5.58 -23.11 -21.67
CA VAL A 105 5.66 -22.10 -22.71
C VAL A 105 4.30 -21.45 -22.81
N ASP A 106 4.25 -20.14 -22.71
CA ASP A 106 3.03 -19.40 -22.89
C ASP A 106 2.73 -19.27 -24.39
N GLY A 107 1.51 -19.65 -24.81
CA GLY A 107 1.05 -19.52 -26.19
C GLY A 107 0.81 -18.06 -26.59
N LYS A 108 0.17 -17.83 -27.72
CA LYS A 108 -0.18 -16.47 -28.16
C LYS A 108 -1.08 -15.76 -27.14
N TYR A 109 -0.72 -14.55 -26.82
CA TYR A 109 -1.50 -13.70 -25.92
C TYR A 109 -2.56 -12.94 -26.74
N GLU A 110 -3.80 -12.94 -26.22
CA GLU A 110 -4.87 -12.06 -26.67
C GLU A 110 -5.08 -10.99 -25.59
N ASP A 111 -5.33 -9.74 -26.00
CA ASP A 111 -5.65 -8.61 -25.12
C ASP A 111 -4.56 -8.25 -24.08
N HIS A 112 -3.28 -8.50 -24.38
CA HIS A 112 -2.12 -8.12 -23.54
C HIS A 112 -2.23 -8.60 -22.08
N ARG A 113 -2.88 -9.77 -21.83
CA ARG A 113 -3.17 -10.19 -20.45
C ARG A 113 -2.90 -11.67 -20.15
N ARG A 114 -3.40 -12.60 -20.97
CA ARG A 114 -3.31 -14.05 -20.70
C ARG A 114 -2.98 -14.80 -21.97
N PRO A 115 -2.10 -15.82 -21.89
CA PRO A 115 -1.93 -16.72 -23.00
C PRO A 115 -3.24 -17.49 -23.21
N LYS A 116 -3.63 -17.66 -24.46
CA LYS A 116 -4.83 -18.43 -24.84
C LYS A 116 -4.69 -19.91 -24.44
N GLU A 117 -3.48 -20.42 -24.56
CA GLU A 117 -3.14 -21.79 -24.21
C GLU A 117 -1.77 -21.81 -23.51
N VAL A 118 -1.63 -22.71 -22.57
CA VAL A 118 -0.36 -23.00 -21.88
C VAL A 118 0.08 -24.37 -22.29
N ALA A 119 1.26 -24.48 -22.90
CA ALA A 119 1.87 -25.76 -23.22
C ALA A 119 2.93 -26.10 -22.17
N PHE A 120 2.84 -27.30 -21.57
CA PHE A 120 3.89 -27.77 -20.68
C PHE A 120 5.12 -28.19 -21.47
N THR A 121 6.29 -27.90 -20.94
CA THR A 121 7.58 -28.26 -21.52
C THR A 121 8.44 -28.99 -20.48
N VAL A 122 9.49 -29.62 -20.93
CA VAL A 122 10.52 -30.21 -20.07
C VAL A 122 11.77 -29.32 -19.99
N SER A 123 11.77 -28.19 -20.68
CA SER A 123 12.91 -27.26 -20.76
C SER A 123 12.79 -26.16 -19.71
N LEU A 124 13.72 -26.14 -18.75
CA LEU A 124 13.88 -25.05 -17.79
C LEU A 124 14.16 -23.71 -18.50
N GLU A 125 14.95 -23.72 -19.58
CA GLU A 125 15.28 -22.53 -20.36
C GLU A 125 14.02 -21.83 -20.89
N GLU A 126 13.08 -22.60 -21.46
CA GLU A 126 11.81 -22.03 -21.95
C GLU A 126 10.94 -21.49 -20.82
N ASP A 127 10.93 -22.12 -19.63
CA ASP A 127 10.21 -21.59 -18.47
C ASP A 127 10.84 -20.29 -17.95
N LEU A 128 12.16 -20.17 -17.94
CA LEU A 128 12.87 -18.96 -17.54
C LEU A 128 12.70 -17.84 -18.57
N LYS A 129 12.68 -18.17 -19.87
CA LYS A 129 12.57 -17.22 -21.00
C LYS A 129 11.25 -16.45 -21.01
N ARG A 130 10.14 -17.06 -20.58
CA ARG A 130 8.82 -16.39 -20.53
C ARG A 130 8.68 -15.43 -19.34
N ARG A 131 9.64 -15.38 -18.42
CA ARG A 131 9.59 -14.50 -17.24
C ARG A 131 9.79 -13.05 -17.61
N ASP A 132 9.42 -12.16 -16.69
CA ASP A 132 9.42 -10.70 -16.92
C ASP A 132 10.84 -10.12 -17.02
N PHE A 133 11.65 -10.30 -15.97
CA PHE A 133 12.95 -9.65 -15.84
C PHE A 133 14.05 -10.67 -15.54
N THR A 134 15.26 -10.36 -16.03
CA THR A 134 16.47 -11.22 -15.86
C THR A 134 16.71 -11.58 -14.39
N ILE A 135 16.55 -10.61 -13.48
CA ILE A 135 16.71 -10.79 -12.02
C ILE A 135 15.70 -11.76 -11.40
N ASN A 136 14.60 -12.08 -12.09
CA ASN A 136 13.59 -13.05 -11.68
C ASN A 136 13.62 -14.32 -12.55
N ALA A 137 14.54 -14.41 -13.52
CA ALA A 137 14.71 -15.54 -14.42
C ALA A 137 15.95 -16.39 -14.05
N MET A 138 16.16 -16.57 -12.77
CA MET A 138 17.21 -17.43 -12.20
C MET A 138 16.57 -18.57 -11.44
N ALA A 139 17.17 -19.75 -11.51
CA ALA A 139 16.77 -20.95 -10.78
C ALA A 139 17.92 -21.47 -9.93
N TYR A 140 17.62 -22.22 -8.86
CA TYR A 140 18.62 -22.79 -7.99
C TYR A 140 18.17 -24.12 -7.38
N ASN A 141 19.06 -25.08 -7.29
CA ASN A 141 18.98 -26.21 -6.37
C ASN A 141 20.36 -26.54 -5.80
N ASP A 142 20.41 -27.34 -4.73
CA ASP A 142 21.66 -27.67 -4.03
C ASP A 142 22.63 -28.51 -4.90
N ALA A 143 22.14 -29.23 -5.90
CA ALA A 143 22.97 -30.12 -6.75
C ALA A 143 23.68 -29.38 -7.91
N GLN A 144 22.98 -28.42 -8.52
CA GLN A 144 23.48 -27.71 -9.71
C GLN A 144 23.91 -26.27 -9.44
N GLY A 145 23.52 -25.72 -8.26
CA GLY A 145 23.76 -24.33 -7.93
C GLY A 145 22.82 -23.38 -8.67
N ILE A 146 23.29 -22.16 -8.94
CA ILE A 146 22.51 -21.14 -9.64
C ILE A 146 22.55 -21.37 -11.14
N ILE A 147 21.36 -21.46 -11.75
CA ILE A 147 21.18 -21.48 -13.21
C ILE A 147 20.72 -20.09 -13.64
N ASP A 148 21.57 -19.41 -14.40
CA ASP A 148 21.36 -18.02 -14.85
C ASP A 148 21.67 -17.93 -16.35
N ILE A 149 20.66 -18.17 -17.18
CA ILE A 149 20.79 -18.20 -18.64
C ILE A 149 20.73 -16.78 -19.22
N PHE A 150 20.04 -15.87 -18.54
CA PHE A 150 19.73 -14.54 -19.06
C PHE A 150 20.52 -13.40 -18.39
N GLY A 151 21.54 -13.72 -17.60
CA GLY A 151 22.44 -12.73 -17.00
C GLY A 151 21.84 -11.99 -15.79
N GLY A 152 20.89 -12.61 -15.10
CA GLY A 152 20.21 -12.02 -13.94
C GLY A 152 21.15 -11.65 -12.78
N GLN A 153 22.22 -12.45 -12.54
CA GLN A 153 23.24 -12.12 -11.52
C GLN A 153 24.01 -10.85 -11.86
N ALA A 154 24.35 -10.66 -13.14
CA ALA A 154 25.06 -9.46 -13.60
C ALA A 154 24.17 -8.21 -13.45
N ASP A 155 22.91 -8.29 -13.86
CA ASP A 155 21.94 -7.20 -13.72
C ASP A 155 21.65 -6.91 -12.23
N LEU A 156 21.55 -7.95 -11.40
CA LEU A 156 21.38 -7.82 -9.95
C LEU A 156 22.54 -7.07 -9.30
N LYS A 157 23.77 -7.43 -9.68
CA LYS A 157 24.99 -6.76 -9.20
C LYS A 157 25.10 -5.32 -9.68
N SER A 158 24.62 -5.04 -10.90
CA SER A 158 24.65 -3.70 -11.50
C SER A 158 23.48 -2.82 -11.08
N GLY A 159 22.50 -3.36 -10.36
CA GLY A 159 21.28 -2.64 -9.96
C GLY A 159 20.39 -2.27 -11.15
N VAL A 160 20.14 -3.22 -12.07
CA VAL A 160 19.41 -2.99 -13.32
C VAL A 160 18.18 -3.89 -13.41
N ILE A 161 17.05 -3.31 -13.81
CA ILE A 161 15.81 -4.01 -14.20
C ILE A 161 15.80 -4.11 -15.72
N ARG A 162 16.02 -5.32 -16.23
CA ARG A 162 16.05 -5.65 -17.66
C ARG A 162 15.05 -6.74 -17.97
N CYS A 163 14.29 -6.59 -19.07
CA CYS A 163 13.42 -7.66 -19.56
C CYS A 163 14.24 -8.88 -20.03
N VAL A 164 13.65 -10.07 -19.90
CA VAL A 164 14.17 -11.27 -20.52
C VAL A 164 13.90 -11.22 -22.02
N GLY A 165 14.93 -11.29 -22.84
CA GLY A 165 14.80 -11.22 -24.31
C GLY A 165 14.34 -9.85 -24.80
N SER A 166 13.37 -9.81 -25.69
CA SER A 166 12.83 -8.58 -26.29
C SER A 166 11.83 -7.89 -25.34
N PRO A 167 12.10 -6.65 -24.87
CA PRO A 167 11.15 -5.92 -24.03
C PRO A 167 9.78 -5.70 -24.72
N ALA A 168 9.80 -5.45 -26.04
CA ALA A 168 8.58 -5.24 -26.82
C ALA A 168 7.68 -6.49 -26.83
N GLU A 169 8.27 -7.67 -26.95
CA GLU A 169 7.53 -8.93 -26.85
C GLU A 169 6.97 -9.15 -25.45
N ARG A 170 7.81 -8.96 -24.40
CA ARG A 170 7.39 -9.17 -22.99
C ARG A 170 6.25 -8.29 -22.58
N PHE A 171 6.24 -7.01 -23.00
CA PHE A 171 5.15 -6.07 -22.70
C PHE A 171 3.93 -6.29 -23.59
N GLY A 172 4.14 -6.75 -24.82
CA GLY A 172 3.06 -7.18 -25.72
C GLY A 172 2.27 -8.39 -25.19
N GLU A 173 2.95 -9.29 -24.45
CA GLU A 173 2.31 -10.44 -23.79
C GLU A 173 1.47 -10.02 -22.57
N ASP A 174 2.07 -9.32 -21.62
CA ASP A 174 1.36 -8.80 -20.43
C ASP A 174 1.83 -7.37 -20.14
N ALA A 175 1.00 -6.40 -20.48
CA ALA A 175 1.30 -4.99 -20.27
C ALA A 175 1.48 -4.62 -18.78
N LEU A 176 0.97 -5.43 -17.83
CA LEU A 176 1.23 -5.22 -16.42
C LEU A 176 2.73 -5.28 -16.09
N ARG A 177 3.54 -6.01 -16.87
CA ARG A 177 4.99 -6.07 -16.70
C ARG A 177 5.63 -4.67 -16.77
N ILE A 178 5.00 -3.70 -17.45
CA ILE A 178 5.43 -2.30 -17.47
C ILE A 178 5.39 -1.71 -16.05
N LEU A 179 4.27 -1.84 -15.33
CA LEU A 179 4.18 -1.36 -13.95
C LEU A 179 5.05 -2.18 -12.99
N ARG A 180 5.21 -3.47 -13.26
CA ARG A 180 6.12 -4.34 -12.50
C ARG A 180 7.57 -3.86 -12.61
N ALA A 181 8.03 -3.35 -13.78
CA ALA A 181 9.37 -2.77 -13.93
C ALA A 181 9.56 -1.57 -12.99
N VAL A 182 8.62 -0.62 -12.99
CA VAL A 182 8.67 0.54 -12.09
C VAL A 182 8.63 0.10 -10.62
N ARG A 183 7.75 -0.85 -10.28
CA ARG A 183 7.67 -1.38 -8.92
C ARG A 183 8.96 -2.05 -8.46
N PHE A 184 9.57 -2.91 -9.28
CA PHE A 184 10.84 -3.54 -8.91
C PHE A 184 11.96 -2.51 -8.79
N ALA A 185 12.01 -1.52 -9.68
CA ALA A 185 12.93 -0.40 -9.55
C ALA A 185 12.74 0.33 -8.20
N ALA A 186 11.48 0.57 -7.80
CA ALA A 186 11.15 1.19 -6.52
C ALA A 186 11.50 0.32 -5.29
N GLN A 187 11.26 -0.99 -5.36
CA GLN A 187 11.51 -1.90 -4.24
C GLN A 187 13.00 -2.21 -4.03
N LEU A 188 13.78 -2.19 -5.09
CA LEU A 188 15.19 -2.56 -5.07
C LEU A 188 16.14 -1.37 -5.13
N GLY A 189 15.66 -0.17 -5.46
CA GLY A 189 16.49 1.00 -5.72
C GLY A 189 17.30 0.88 -7.03
N PHE A 190 16.80 0.13 -8.01
CA PHE A 190 17.48 -0.19 -9.26
C PHE A 190 17.07 0.75 -10.39
N LYS A 191 17.93 0.90 -11.38
CA LYS A 191 17.62 1.63 -12.61
C LYS A 191 16.94 0.70 -13.62
N ILE A 192 16.09 1.24 -14.48
CA ILE A 192 15.50 0.51 -15.59
C ILE A 192 16.46 0.59 -16.79
N ASP A 193 16.71 -0.54 -17.42
CA ASP A 193 17.54 -0.65 -18.63
C ASP A 193 16.97 0.21 -19.77
N ALA A 194 17.85 0.75 -20.63
CA ALA A 194 17.47 1.71 -21.65
C ALA A 194 16.48 1.15 -22.69
N ASP A 195 16.70 -0.07 -23.17
CA ASP A 195 15.80 -0.71 -24.14
C ASP A 195 14.46 -1.06 -23.50
N THR A 196 14.51 -1.55 -22.25
CA THR A 196 13.32 -1.80 -21.43
C THR A 196 12.51 -0.50 -21.24
N ARG A 197 13.18 0.61 -20.90
CA ARG A 197 12.57 1.93 -20.70
C ARG A 197 11.94 2.47 -21.99
N THR A 198 12.59 2.27 -23.13
CA THR A 198 12.06 2.66 -24.44
C THR A 198 10.77 1.92 -24.77
N ALA A 199 10.77 0.60 -24.62
CA ALA A 199 9.59 -0.22 -24.87
C ALA A 199 8.43 0.11 -23.89
N MET A 200 8.74 0.44 -22.62
CA MET A 200 7.73 0.91 -21.65
C MET A 200 7.02 2.17 -22.16
N ARG A 201 7.76 3.15 -22.68
CA ARG A 201 7.18 4.38 -23.23
C ARG A 201 6.28 4.10 -24.44
N GLU A 202 6.72 3.26 -25.37
CA GLU A 202 5.99 2.95 -26.59
C GLU A 202 4.72 2.15 -26.31
N GLN A 203 4.76 1.24 -25.36
CA GLN A 203 3.68 0.29 -25.05
C GLN A 203 2.85 0.66 -23.82
N GLY A 204 3.19 1.72 -23.10
CA GLY A 204 2.46 2.18 -21.92
C GLY A 204 0.95 2.35 -22.11
N LYS A 205 0.51 2.65 -23.34
CA LYS A 205 -0.91 2.72 -23.71
C LYS A 205 -1.70 1.43 -23.46
N PHE A 206 -1.06 0.27 -23.51
CA PHE A 206 -1.71 -1.03 -23.27
C PHE A 206 -2.03 -1.28 -21.79
N LEU A 207 -1.58 -0.43 -20.86
CA LEU A 207 -2.03 -0.46 -19.47
C LEU A 207 -3.54 -0.22 -19.33
N ARG A 208 -4.21 0.39 -20.33
CA ARG A 208 -5.68 0.53 -20.37
C ARG A 208 -6.43 -0.80 -20.43
N ASP A 209 -5.77 -1.85 -20.94
CA ASP A 209 -6.34 -3.18 -21.09
C ASP A 209 -6.18 -4.02 -19.80
N ILE A 210 -5.46 -3.48 -18.83
CA ILE A 210 -5.22 -4.13 -17.54
C ILE A 210 -6.32 -3.71 -16.55
N SER A 211 -6.84 -4.68 -15.78
CA SER A 211 -7.85 -4.38 -14.78
C SER A 211 -7.32 -3.50 -13.64
N ALA A 212 -8.20 -2.66 -13.10
CA ALA A 212 -7.87 -1.71 -12.05
C ALA A 212 -7.30 -2.40 -10.80
N GLU A 213 -7.78 -3.60 -10.47
CA GLU A 213 -7.31 -4.41 -9.34
C GLU A 213 -5.83 -4.81 -9.51
N ARG A 214 -5.44 -5.23 -10.73
CA ARG A 214 -4.04 -5.58 -11.01
C ARG A 214 -3.13 -4.35 -10.96
N ILE A 215 -3.57 -3.23 -11.51
CA ILE A 215 -2.86 -1.93 -11.43
C ILE A 215 -2.71 -1.52 -9.98
N GLN A 216 -3.79 -1.59 -9.19
CA GLN A 216 -3.80 -1.23 -7.78
C GLN A 216 -2.76 -2.01 -6.97
N VAL A 217 -2.64 -3.32 -7.19
CA VAL A 217 -1.65 -4.16 -6.49
C VAL A 217 -0.22 -3.71 -6.79
N GLU A 218 0.13 -3.45 -8.06
CA GLU A 218 1.47 -2.99 -8.44
C GLU A 218 1.74 -1.56 -7.94
N LEU A 219 0.76 -0.66 -8.06
CA LEU A 219 0.85 0.71 -7.54
C LEU A 219 1.04 0.71 -6.02
N THR A 220 0.25 -0.05 -5.28
CA THR A 220 0.40 -0.15 -3.82
C THR A 220 1.79 -0.61 -3.43
N LYS A 221 2.30 -1.68 -4.07
CA LYS A 221 3.66 -2.19 -3.82
C LYS A 221 4.76 -1.19 -4.17
N LEU A 222 4.53 -0.35 -5.19
CA LEU A 222 5.43 0.77 -5.52
C LEU A 222 5.39 1.82 -4.41
N LEU A 223 4.20 2.27 -4.03
CA LEU A 223 4.02 3.34 -3.05
C LEU A 223 4.59 2.97 -1.66
N VAL A 224 4.39 1.73 -1.20
CA VAL A 224 4.90 1.29 0.12
C VAL A 224 6.38 0.90 0.11
N SER A 225 7.06 0.97 -1.04
CA SER A 225 8.48 0.65 -1.17
C SER A 225 9.38 1.72 -0.53
N GLU A 226 10.69 1.42 -0.46
CA GLU A 226 11.71 2.36 0.02
C GLU A 226 11.92 3.55 -0.94
N HIS A 227 11.57 3.42 -2.23
CA HIS A 227 11.76 4.46 -3.24
C HIS A 227 10.45 4.82 -3.96
N PRO A 228 9.42 5.33 -3.25
CA PRO A 228 8.14 5.69 -3.87
C PRO A 228 8.27 6.80 -4.92
N GLY A 229 9.35 7.57 -4.88
CA GLY A 229 9.71 8.59 -5.88
C GLY A 229 9.86 8.05 -7.30
N MET A 230 10.00 6.72 -7.48
CA MET A 230 9.93 6.08 -8.81
C MET A 230 8.59 6.28 -9.52
N LEU A 231 7.58 6.83 -8.87
CA LEU A 231 6.36 7.30 -9.53
C LEU A 231 6.65 8.42 -10.54
N VAL A 232 7.71 9.21 -10.34
CA VAL A 232 8.17 10.22 -11.32
C VAL A 232 8.64 9.56 -12.61
N GLU A 233 9.36 8.42 -12.53
CA GLU A 233 9.74 7.65 -13.71
C GLU A 233 8.51 7.20 -14.51
N ALA A 234 7.46 6.70 -13.81
CA ALA A 234 6.20 6.35 -14.46
C ALA A 234 5.54 7.56 -15.15
N TYR A 235 5.61 8.75 -14.55
CA TYR A 235 5.12 9.99 -15.16
C TYR A 235 5.93 10.38 -16.40
N GLU A 236 7.28 10.39 -16.33
CA GLU A 236 8.16 10.73 -17.46
C GLU A 236 7.98 9.79 -18.66
N LEU A 237 7.62 8.54 -18.40
CA LEU A 237 7.28 7.56 -19.42
C LEU A 237 5.84 7.69 -19.93
N GLY A 238 5.04 8.57 -19.34
CA GLY A 238 3.63 8.80 -19.72
C GLY A 238 2.68 7.69 -19.27
N LEU A 239 3.09 6.86 -18.32
CA LEU A 239 2.28 5.74 -17.82
C LEU A 239 1.16 6.20 -16.89
N THR A 240 1.45 7.20 -16.04
CA THR A 240 0.50 7.74 -15.04
C THR A 240 -0.78 8.26 -15.67
N ARG A 241 -0.72 8.85 -16.85
CA ARG A 241 -1.91 9.36 -17.58
C ARG A 241 -2.96 8.28 -17.88
N VAL A 242 -2.58 7.01 -17.82
CA VAL A 242 -3.49 5.88 -18.06
C VAL A 242 -4.27 5.51 -16.80
N PHE A 243 -3.63 5.49 -15.64
CA PHE A 243 -4.25 4.99 -14.41
C PHE A 243 -4.40 6.05 -13.29
N LEU A 244 -3.61 7.15 -13.35
CA LEU A 244 -3.60 8.23 -12.36
C LEU A 244 -3.39 9.61 -13.04
N PRO A 245 -4.24 10.03 -14.00
CA PRO A 245 -4.06 11.28 -14.76
C PRO A 245 -4.08 12.53 -13.88
N GLU A 246 -4.65 12.44 -12.68
CA GLU A 246 -4.62 13.52 -11.68
C GLU A 246 -3.19 13.84 -11.25
N PHE A 247 -2.31 12.84 -11.17
CA PHE A 247 -0.90 13.05 -10.85
C PHE A 247 -0.18 13.85 -11.94
N ASP A 248 -0.51 13.60 -13.23
CA ASP A 248 0.04 14.40 -14.35
C ASP A 248 -0.34 15.89 -14.21
N ARG A 249 -1.56 16.20 -13.76
CA ARG A 249 -1.99 17.58 -13.49
C ARG A 249 -1.23 18.19 -12.32
N MET A 250 -1.00 17.43 -11.26
CA MET A 250 -0.19 17.88 -10.11
C MET A 250 1.25 18.18 -10.53
N MET A 251 1.86 17.35 -11.38
CA MET A 251 3.22 17.56 -11.89
C MET A 251 3.34 18.84 -12.71
N GLY A 252 2.30 19.22 -13.44
CA GLY A 252 2.25 20.47 -14.23
C GLY A 252 1.79 21.71 -13.45
N THR A 253 1.46 21.61 -12.15
CA THR A 253 0.93 22.73 -11.38
C THR A 253 2.02 23.39 -10.54
N GLU A 254 2.44 24.60 -10.94
CA GLU A 254 3.35 25.46 -10.18
C GLU A 254 2.67 26.06 -8.95
N GLN A 255 3.46 26.33 -7.90
CA GLN A 255 3.03 26.94 -6.65
C GLN A 255 3.87 28.19 -6.35
N HIS A 256 3.44 29.36 -6.86
CA HIS A 256 4.11 30.64 -6.61
C HIS A 256 3.71 31.20 -5.24
N ASN A 257 4.32 30.62 -4.18
CA ASN A 257 3.99 30.96 -2.81
C ASN A 257 5.21 30.66 -1.91
N PRO A 258 5.50 31.46 -0.87
CA PRO A 258 6.70 31.30 -0.07
C PRO A 258 6.88 29.95 0.62
N TYR A 259 5.78 29.24 0.89
CA TYR A 259 5.80 27.94 1.54
C TYR A 259 6.25 26.79 0.63
N HIS A 260 6.19 26.97 -0.69
CA HIS A 260 6.47 25.92 -1.66
C HIS A 260 7.61 26.27 -2.60
N LYS A 261 8.50 25.31 -2.86
CA LYS A 261 9.62 25.43 -3.79
C LYS A 261 9.55 24.45 -4.97
N TYR A 262 8.48 23.67 -5.01
CA TYR A 262 8.25 22.62 -6.01
C TYR A 262 6.86 22.76 -6.63
N THR A 263 6.64 22.11 -7.80
CA THR A 263 5.29 21.87 -8.30
C THR A 263 4.51 21.01 -7.30
N VAL A 264 3.18 21.01 -7.39
CA VAL A 264 2.33 20.18 -6.52
C VAL A 264 2.73 18.70 -6.59
N GLY A 265 3.05 18.18 -7.79
CA GLY A 265 3.44 16.78 -7.97
C GLY A 265 4.79 16.44 -7.35
N ILE A 266 5.81 17.27 -7.54
CA ILE A 266 7.15 17.03 -6.93
C ILE A 266 7.08 17.18 -5.41
N HIS A 267 6.34 18.17 -4.90
CA HIS A 267 6.06 18.26 -3.46
C HIS A 267 5.43 16.97 -2.92
N THR A 268 4.40 16.48 -3.58
CA THR A 268 3.72 15.22 -3.22
C THR A 268 4.68 14.04 -3.16
N VAL A 269 5.60 13.92 -4.12
CA VAL A 269 6.64 12.89 -4.11
C VAL A 269 7.54 13.03 -2.88
N LYS A 270 7.96 14.26 -2.56
CA LYS A 270 8.76 14.50 -1.35
C LYS A 270 8.01 14.12 -0.07
N VAL A 271 6.74 14.43 0.03
CA VAL A 271 5.91 13.99 1.17
C VAL A 271 5.86 12.46 1.26
N MET A 272 5.65 11.75 0.14
CA MET A 272 5.67 10.29 0.11
C MET A 272 7.01 9.70 0.58
N GLU A 273 8.14 10.32 0.23
CA GLU A 273 9.47 9.87 0.67
C GLU A 273 9.68 9.99 2.19
N HIS A 274 8.95 10.90 2.85
CA HIS A 274 9.08 11.17 4.29
C HIS A 274 8.07 10.43 5.18
N VAL A 275 7.06 9.77 4.62
CA VAL A 275 6.15 8.93 5.41
C VAL A 275 6.59 7.46 5.37
N PRO A 276 6.33 6.68 6.43
CA PRO A 276 6.63 5.25 6.43
C PRO A 276 5.83 4.49 5.35
N GLY A 277 6.32 3.31 4.97
CA GLY A 277 5.72 2.44 3.95
C GLY A 277 4.40 1.78 4.37
N LYS A 278 3.51 2.53 5.02
CA LYS A 278 2.14 2.10 5.37
C LYS A 278 1.17 2.50 4.25
N MET A 279 0.36 1.57 3.78
CA MET A 279 -0.54 1.77 2.64
C MET A 279 -1.40 3.04 2.79
N VAL A 280 -2.10 3.19 3.92
CA VAL A 280 -2.98 4.35 4.17
C VAL A 280 -2.20 5.67 4.12
N LEU A 281 -1.03 5.74 4.77
CA LEU A 281 -0.18 6.93 4.79
C LEU A 281 0.38 7.28 3.40
N ARG A 282 0.82 6.27 2.64
CA ARG A 282 1.36 6.49 1.29
C ARG A 282 0.30 6.98 0.32
N TYR A 283 -0.92 6.44 0.39
CA TYR A 283 -2.04 6.97 -0.40
C TYR A 283 -2.50 8.35 0.08
N ALA A 284 -2.51 8.60 1.40
CA ALA A 284 -2.81 9.93 1.91
C ALA A 284 -1.76 10.96 1.45
N ALA A 285 -0.48 10.62 1.51
CA ALA A 285 0.61 11.47 1.00
C ALA A 285 0.48 11.70 -0.51
N LEU A 286 0.14 10.68 -1.31
CA LEU A 286 -0.07 10.81 -2.76
C LEU A 286 -1.23 11.76 -3.11
N LEU A 287 -2.29 11.78 -2.29
CA LEU A 287 -3.56 12.42 -2.65
C LEU A 287 -3.89 13.66 -1.81
N HIS A 288 -3.05 14.06 -0.81
CA HIS A 288 -3.37 15.18 0.08
C HIS A 288 -3.62 16.48 -0.70
N ASP A 289 -2.85 16.74 -1.72
CA ASP A 289 -2.86 17.95 -2.55
C ASP A 289 -3.46 17.75 -3.95
N VAL A 290 -4.10 16.62 -4.22
CA VAL A 290 -4.65 16.30 -5.56
C VAL A 290 -5.71 17.30 -6.04
N GLY A 291 -6.34 18.04 -5.13
CA GLY A 291 -7.33 19.08 -5.42
C GLY A 291 -6.72 20.46 -5.73
N LYS A 292 -5.42 20.69 -5.46
CA LYS A 292 -4.77 22.00 -5.69
C LYS A 292 -4.86 22.48 -7.15
N PRO A 293 -4.68 21.63 -8.18
CA PRO A 293 -4.86 22.08 -9.57
C PRO A 293 -6.25 22.67 -9.87
N ASP A 294 -7.30 22.18 -9.20
CA ASP A 294 -8.69 22.63 -9.39
C ASP A 294 -9.05 23.87 -8.55
N THR A 295 -8.28 24.17 -7.51
CA THR A 295 -8.56 25.26 -6.56
C THR A 295 -7.53 26.39 -6.63
N LYS A 296 -6.60 26.32 -7.58
CA LYS A 296 -5.59 27.33 -7.78
C LYS A 296 -6.20 28.67 -8.14
N HIS A 297 -5.85 29.70 -7.40
CA HIS A 297 -6.17 31.10 -7.68
C HIS A 297 -4.92 31.94 -7.46
N THR A 298 -4.50 32.71 -8.46
CA THR A 298 -3.38 33.65 -8.32
C THR A 298 -3.94 35.01 -7.96
N GLY A 299 -3.49 35.56 -6.81
CA GLY A 299 -3.87 36.89 -6.35
C GLY A 299 -3.24 38.00 -7.21
N ASP A 300 -3.66 39.25 -6.98
CA ASP A 300 -3.11 40.44 -7.66
C ASP A 300 -1.63 40.66 -7.32
N ASP A 301 -1.15 40.11 -6.22
CA ASP A 301 0.24 40.09 -5.77
C ASP A 301 1.11 39.02 -6.44
N GLY A 302 0.52 38.21 -7.32
CA GLY A 302 1.18 37.08 -7.99
C GLY A 302 1.34 35.84 -7.11
N ILE A 303 0.76 35.82 -5.92
CA ILE A 303 0.81 34.68 -5.00
C ILE A 303 -0.31 33.69 -5.32
N ASP A 304 0.04 32.40 -5.40
CA ASP A 304 -0.92 31.33 -5.61
C ASP A 304 -1.57 30.91 -4.28
N HIS A 305 -2.89 30.86 -4.28
CA HIS A 305 -3.75 30.39 -3.19
C HIS A 305 -4.54 29.15 -3.62
N PHE A 306 -4.85 28.27 -2.67
CA PHE A 306 -5.53 26.98 -2.91
C PHE A 306 -6.68 26.77 -1.92
N TYR A 307 -7.57 27.75 -1.80
CA TYR A 307 -8.66 27.73 -0.81
C TYR A 307 -9.58 26.52 -0.97
N GLY A 308 -9.77 25.76 0.12
CA GLY A 308 -10.64 24.60 0.15
C GLY A 308 -10.09 23.37 -0.56
N HIS A 309 -8.80 23.35 -0.92
CA HIS A 309 -8.19 22.19 -1.57
C HIS A 309 -8.29 20.92 -0.74
N GLN A 310 -8.28 20.99 0.58
CA GLN A 310 -8.39 19.82 1.47
C GLN A 310 -9.71 19.05 1.21
N LYS A 311 -10.84 19.78 1.16
CA LYS A 311 -12.15 19.20 0.86
C LYS A 311 -12.18 18.65 -0.55
N LYS A 312 -11.69 19.43 -1.52
CA LYS A 312 -11.59 19.00 -2.93
C LYS A 312 -10.71 17.77 -3.10
N SER A 313 -9.54 17.75 -2.42
CA SER A 313 -8.64 16.59 -2.42
C SER A 313 -9.31 15.34 -1.84
N ALA A 314 -10.03 15.46 -0.73
CA ALA A 314 -10.73 14.32 -0.12
C ALA A 314 -11.85 13.78 -1.05
N GLU A 315 -12.59 14.66 -1.74
CA GLU A 315 -13.60 14.27 -2.73
C GLU A 315 -12.95 13.53 -3.91
N MET A 316 -11.86 14.08 -4.46
CA MET A 316 -11.11 13.47 -5.57
C MET A 316 -10.45 12.17 -5.15
N ALA A 317 -9.82 12.11 -3.97
CA ALA A 317 -9.21 10.91 -3.43
C ALA A 317 -10.23 9.75 -3.36
N ARG A 318 -11.45 10.00 -2.89
CA ARG A 318 -12.52 9.00 -2.86
C ARG A 318 -12.86 8.44 -4.24
N VAL A 319 -12.91 9.30 -5.25
CA VAL A 319 -13.17 8.88 -6.64
C VAL A 319 -12.01 8.05 -7.19
N ILE A 320 -10.77 8.52 -7.00
CA ILE A 320 -9.54 7.85 -7.46
C ILE A 320 -9.41 6.47 -6.84
N LEU A 321 -9.54 6.36 -5.50
CA LEU A 321 -9.37 5.12 -4.77
C LEU A 321 -10.46 4.09 -5.12
N ARG A 322 -11.71 4.53 -5.36
CA ARG A 322 -12.78 3.67 -5.87
C ARG A 322 -12.49 3.18 -7.28
N ARG A 323 -11.99 4.05 -8.17
CA ARG A 323 -11.56 3.67 -9.53
C ARG A 323 -10.44 2.63 -9.48
N LEU A 324 -9.51 2.76 -8.54
CA LEU A 324 -8.43 1.80 -8.28
C LEU A 324 -8.89 0.57 -7.50
N LYS A 325 -10.17 0.46 -7.13
CA LYS A 325 -10.75 -0.72 -6.45
C LYS A 325 -10.18 -1.02 -5.05
N LEU A 326 -9.78 0.01 -4.30
CA LEU A 326 -9.47 -0.16 -2.89
C LEU A 326 -10.75 -0.45 -2.09
N ASP A 327 -10.59 -1.08 -0.93
CA ASP A 327 -11.68 -1.35 0.00
C ASP A 327 -12.17 -0.06 0.71
N ASN A 328 -13.44 -0.08 1.17
CA ASN A 328 -14.05 1.11 1.76
C ASN A 328 -13.36 1.57 3.04
N HIS A 329 -12.84 0.66 3.86
CA HIS A 329 -12.14 1.01 5.10
C HIS A 329 -10.86 1.81 4.79
N THR A 330 -10.07 1.33 3.85
CA THR A 330 -8.87 2.05 3.36
C THR A 330 -9.25 3.40 2.75
N ILE A 331 -10.31 3.45 1.92
CA ILE A 331 -10.77 4.71 1.31
C ILE A 331 -11.16 5.73 2.38
N ASP A 332 -11.93 5.32 3.38
CA ASP A 332 -12.39 6.24 4.43
C ASP A 332 -11.21 6.73 5.29
N ALA A 333 -10.27 5.87 5.63
CA ALA A 333 -9.07 6.25 6.38
C ALA A 333 -8.20 7.26 5.60
N VAL A 334 -7.93 7.01 4.32
CA VAL A 334 -7.15 7.92 3.46
C VAL A 334 -7.87 9.27 3.31
N CYS A 335 -9.18 9.27 2.99
CA CYS A 335 -9.94 10.50 2.82
C CYS A 335 -10.02 11.34 4.11
N ASN A 336 -10.06 10.68 5.27
CA ASN A 336 -10.04 11.37 6.56
C ASN A 336 -8.70 12.10 6.79
N LEU A 337 -7.57 11.43 6.51
CA LEU A 337 -6.24 12.06 6.60
C LEU A 337 -6.11 13.21 5.61
N VAL A 338 -6.51 13.01 4.34
CA VAL A 338 -6.47 14.03 3.28
C VAL A 338 -7.32 15.25 3.64
N LEU A 339 -8.53 15.05 4.17
CA LEU A 339 -9.41 16.16 4.58
C LEU A 339 -8.78 17.03 5.67
N ASN A 340 -8.04 16.42 6.57
CA ASN A 340 -7.54 17.06 7.79
C ASN A 340 -6.07 17.47 7.72
N HIS A 341 -5.32 17.15 6.65
CA HIS A 341 -3.86 17.30 6.60
C HIS A 341 -3.34 18.71 6.91
N ASP A 342 -4.14 19.75 6.62
CA ASP A 342 -3.80 21.16 6.83
C ASP A 342 -4.28 21.73 8.18
N TYR A 343 -4.88 20.93 9.06
CA TYR A 343 -5.33 21.43 10.35
C TYR A 343 -4.18 22.04 11.15
N GLY A 344 -4.41 23.24 11.69
CA GLY A 344 -3.47 23.92 12.56
C GLY A 344 -2.35 24.71 11.87
N ILE A 345 -2.42 24.94 10.54
CA ILE A 345 -1.42 25.73 9.80
C ILE A 345 -1.47 27.22 10.17
N SER A 346 -2.65 27.76 10.42
CA SER A 346 -2.87 29.22 10.53
C SER A 346 -2.28 29.88 11.78
N GLY A 347 -1.63 29.17 12.68
CA GLY A 347 -0.83 29.76 13.77
C GLY A 347 -1.59 30.52 14.87
N ASP A 348 -2.88 30.79 14.66
CA ASP A 348 -3.74 31.49 15.62
C ASP A 348 -4.17 30.49 16.70
N GLY A 349 -3.43 30.49 17.82
CA GLY A 349 -3.70 29.86 19.10
C GLY A 349 -4.62 28.64 19.04
N LEU A 350 -4.07 27.44 18.73
CA LEU A 350 -4.81 26.19 18.80
C LEU A 350 -5.33 26.00 20.24
N GLY A 351 -6.62 26.30 20.46
CA GLY A 351 -7.23 26.06 21.75
C GLY A 351 -7.57 24.58 21.93
N ILE A 352 -7.39 24.07 23.17
CA ILE A 352 -7.69 22.67 23.50
C ILE A 352 -9.14 22.27 23.15
N LYS A 353 -10.09 23.19 23.23
CA LYS A 353 -11.50 22.95 22.86
C LYS A 353 -11.67 22.66 21.36
N SER A 354 -11.05 23.46 20.49
CA SER A 354 -11.08 23.24 19.04
C SER A 354 -10.32 21.97 18.65
N PHE A 355 -9.23 21.68 19.35
CA PHE A 355 -8.47 20.46 19.17
C PHE A 355 -9.26 19.19 19.52
N ARG A 356 -10.06 19.19 20.61
CA ARG A 356 -10.95 18.06 20.95
C ARG A 356 -11.97 17.79 19.84
N ARG A 357 -12.58 18.85 19.27
CA ARG A 357 -13.52 18.70 18.14
C ARG A 357 -12.83 18.15 16.90
N PHE A 358 -11.63 18.66 16.61
CA PHE A 358 -10.81 18.12 15.54
C PHE A 358 -10.50 16.63 15.77
N LEU A 359 -10.01 16.25 16.96
CA LEU A 359 -9.67 14.89 17.31
C LEU A 359 -10.87 13.94 17.29
N ARG A 360 -12.06 14.44 17.67
CA ARG A 360 -13.32 13.70 17.48
C ARG A 360 -13.59 13.39 16.01
N GLY A 361 -13.42 14.35 15.12
CA GLY A 361 -13.64 14.19 13.67
C GLY A 361 -12.60 13.28 13.01
N LEU A 362 -11.34 13.46 13.38
CA LEU A 362 -10.23 12.64 12.90
C LEU A 362 -10.33 11.20 13.42
N GLY A 363 -10.76 11.01 14.67
CA GLY A 363 -10.62 9.77 15.45
C GLY A 363 -9.26 9.70 16.13
N LYS A 364 -9.25 9.45 17.44
CA LYS A 364 -8.00 9.44 18.23
C LYS A 364 -6.96 8.45 17.72
N ASP A 365 -7.42 7.32 17.20
CA ASP A 365 -6.54 6.24 16.70
C ASP A 365 -5.83 6.63 15.39
N ASN A 366 -6.31 7.66 14.68
CA ASN A 366 -5.72 8.17 13.45
C ASN A 366 -4.73 9.33 13.70
N PHE A 367 -4.57 9.78 14.94
CA PHE A 367 -3.76 10.97 15.24
C PHE A 367 -2.27 10.77 14.91
N GLU A 368 -1.72 9.60 15.18
CA GLU A 368 -0.31 9.30 14.87
C GLU A 368 -0.04 9.34 13.36
N ASP A 369 -0.96 8.80 12.56
CA ASP A 369 -0.84 8.85 11.11
C ASP A 369 -1.05 10.27 10.57
N PHE A 370 -1.97 11.05 11.15
CA PHE A 370 -2.16 12.46 10.83
C PHE A 370 -0.90 13.28 11.12
N ILE A 371 -0.31 13.15 12.32
CA ILE A 371 0.86 13.94 12.69
C ILE A 371 2.10 13.54 11.87
N THR A 372 2.19 12.26 11.50
CA THR A 372 3.25 11.75 10.62
C THR A 372 3.12 12.37 9.22
N LEU A 373 1.91 12.39 8.65
CA LEU A 373 1.65 13.04 7.36
C LEU A 373 1.95 14.53 7.43
N ARG A 374 1.54 15.20 8.50
CA ARG A 374 1.77 16.63 8.72
C ARG A 374 3.26 16.99 8.77
N LYS A 375 4.07 16.19 9.50
CA LYS A 375 5.52 16.36 9.56
C LYS A 375 6.18 16.14 8.19
N ALA A 376 5.71 15.13 7.46
CA ALA A 376 6.21 14.83 6.13
C ALA A 376 5.86 15.94 5.12
N ASP A 377 4.65 16.50 5.18
CA ASP A 377 4.23 17.64 4.37
C ASP A 377 5.14 18.85 4.61
N MET A 378 5.40 19.18 5.88
CA MET A 378 6.34 20.24 6.23
C MET A 378 7.75 20.01 5.70
N ALA A 379 8.26 18.78 5.76
CA ALA A 379 9.58 18.41 5.25
C ALA A 379 9.68 18.55 3.72
N GLY A 380 8.55 18.36 3.01
CA GLY A 380 8.44 18.57 1.56
C GLY A 380 8.31 20.05 1.12
N GLN A 381 8.14 20.98 2.05
CA GLN A 381 7.92 22.42 1.80
C GLN A 381 9.24 23.22 1.88
N SER A 382 9.14 24.55 1.75
CA SER A 382 10.24 25.46 2.00
C SER A 382 10.49 25.69 3.50
N ASP A 383 11.61 26.30 3.86
CA ASP A 383 11.93 26.64 5.25
C ASP A 383 11.19 27.91 5.74
N TYR A 384 10.37 28.52 4.90
CA TYR A 384 9.59 29.70 5.27
C TYR A 384 8.68 29.41 6.46
N ASN A 385 8.80 30.22 7.52
CA ASN A 385 8.07 30.07 8.79
C ASN A 385 8.19 28.66 9.43
N LEU A 386 9.27 27.91 9.18
CA LEU A 386 9.44 26.54 9.65
C LEU A 386 9.34 26.42 11.17
N GLU A 387 9.91 27.38 11.93
CA GLU A 387 9.87 27.40 13.39
C GLU A 387 8.43 27.51 13.93
N SER A 388 7.61 28.40 13.36
CA SER A 388 6.21 28.55 13.75
C SER A 388 5.38 27.29 13.44
N ARG A 389 5.60 26.70 12.28
CA ARG A 389 4.94 25.45 11.87
C ARG A 389 5.34 24.28 12.78
N SER A 390 6.62 24.15 13.14
CA SER A 390 7.12 23.14 14.06
C SER A 390 6.53 23.30 15.48
N ARG A 391 6.40 24.54 15.95
CA ARG A 391 5.74 24.83 17.23
C ARG A 391 4.27 24.39 17.21
N SER A 392 3.55 24.65 16.11
CA SER A 392 2.16 24.21 15.94
C SER A 392 2.01 22.68 16.03
N VAL A 393 2.90 21.94 15.38
CA VAL A 393 2.94 20.46 15.46
C VAL A 393 3.21 20.00 16.89
N SER A 394 4.21 20.56 17.56
CA SER A 394 4.55 20.22 18.95
C SER A 394 3.39 20.51 19.92
N GLU A 395 2.65 21.59 19.69
CA GLU A 395 1.47 21.94 20.51
C GLU A 395 0.32 20.95 20.28
N MET A 396 0.08 20.51 19.04
CA MET A 396 -0.90 19.45 18.77
C MET A 396 -0.52 18.13 19.46
N GLU A 397 0.74 17.73 19.46
CA GLU A 397 1.22 16.54 20.16
C GLU A 397 1.06 16.69 21.69
N ARG A 398 1.30 17.89 22.24
CA ARG A 398 1.07 18.17 23.65
C ARG A 398 -0.42 18.05 24.01
N MET A 399 -1.30 18.69 23.22
CA MET A 399 -2.74 18.63 23.45
C MET A 399 -3.28 17.21 23.33
N TYR A 400 -2.78 16.42 22.38
CA TYR A 400 -3.16 15.02 22.24
C TYR A 400 -2.81 14.21 23.49
N ARG A 401 -1.60 14.39 24.05
CA ARG A 401 -1.21 13.74 25.30
C ARG A 401 -2.17 14.09 26.44
N VAL A 402 -2.47 15.38 26.62
CA VAL A 402 -3.42 15.82 27.65
C VAL A 402 -4.79 15.16 27.48
N VAL A 403 -5.33 15.15 26.25
CA VAL A 403 -6.64 14.54 25.98
C VAL A 403 -6.67 13.03 26.24
N VAL A 404 -5.57 12.33 25.92
CA VAL A 404 -5.47 10.88 26.09
C VAL A 404 -5.19 10.50 27.56
N GLU A 405 -4.24 11.19 28.23
CA GLU A 405 -3.85 10.90 29.63
C GLU A 405 -5.00 11.20 30.60
N GLU A 406 -5.74 12.27 30.37
CA GLU A 406 -6.93 12.62 31.17
C GLU A 406 -8.17 11.81 30.78
N GLN A 407 -8.07 10.87 29.85
CA GLN A 407 -9.17 10.04 29.35
C GLN A 407 -10.41 10.87 28.95
N GLN A 408 -10.19 12.04 28.35
CA GLN A 408 -11.24 12.97 28.02
C GLN A 408 -12.25 12.36 27.04
N CYS A 409 -13.52 12.64 27.28
CA CYS A 409 -14.62 12.15 26.45
C CYS A 409 -14.56 12.74 25.04
N LEU A 410 -14.53 11.86 24.03
CA LEU A 410 -14.53 12.24 22.61
C LEU A 410 -15.70 11.64 21.83
N ARG A 411 -16.35 10.61 22.37
CA ARG A 411 -17.43 9.87 21.71
C ARG A 411 -18.66 9.82 22.62
N ILE A 412 -19.84 9.62 22.03
CA ILE A 412 -21.08 9.41 22.80
C ILE A 412 -20.95 8.23 23.78
N SER A 413 -20.23 7.20 23.38
CA SER A 413 -19.94 6.05 24.25
C SER A 413 -19.14 6.38 25.50
N ASP A 414 -18.42 7.50 25.50
CA ASP A 414 -17.55 7.94 26.60
C ASP A 414 -18.30 8.84 27.60
N LEU A 415 -19.55 9.21 27.29
CA LEU A 415 -20.41 9.97 28.20
C LEU A 415 -20.78 9.14 29.44
N ALA A 416 -20.79 9.77 30.60
CA ALA A 416 -21.19 9.14 31.87
C ALA A 416 -22.70 8.77 31.95
N ILE A 417 -23.48 9.14 30.93
CA ILE A 417 -24.87 8.71 30.74
C ILE A 417 -25.10 8.20 29.32
N GLY A 418 -26.13 7.38 29.17
CA GLY A 418 -26.54 6.82 27.88
C GLY A 418 -28.03 6.98 27.60
N GLY A 419 -28.50 6.40 26.49
CA GLY A 419 -29.92 6.50 26.12
C GLY A 419 -30.88 5.98 27.17
N ARG A 420 -30.51 4.98 27.98
CA ARG A 420 -31.36 4.46 29.07
C ARG A 420 -31.60 5.51 30.18
N ASP A 421 -30.59 6.30 30.50
CA ASP A 421 -30.68 7.36 31.48
C ASP A 421 -31.65 8.47 31.02
N LEU A 422 -31.61 8.82 29.72
CA LEU A 422 -32.50 9.80 29.11
C LEU A 422 -33.94 9.30 29.03
N ILE A 423 -34.16 8.00 28.80
CA ILE A 423 -35.50 7.39 28.88
C ILE A 423 -36.01 7.45 30.32
N GLY A 424 -35.17 7.24 31.33
CA GLY A 424 -35.51 7.42 32.74
C GLY A 424 -35.90 8.85 33.12
N LEU A 425 -35.45 9.85 32.34
CA LEU A 425 -35.89 11.26 32.46
C LEU A 425 -37.21 11.57 31.70
N GLY A 426 -37.87 10.56 31.09
CA GLY A 426 -39.13 10.70 30.38
C GLY A 426 -39.00 10.95 28.88
N MET A 427 -37.79 10.90 28.29
CA MET A 427 -37.60 10.97 26.82
C MET A 427 -38.13 9.72 26.14
N LYS A 428 -38.84 9.89 25.03
CA LYS A 428 -39.30 8.75 24.22
C LYS A 428 -38.13 8.14 23.44
N PRO A 429 -38.06 6.80 23.34
CA PRO A 429 -37.08 6.14 22.46
C PRO A 429 -37.18 6.65 21.02
N GLY A 430 -36.05 7.02 20.43
CA GLY A 430 -36.00 7.49 19.05
C GLY A 430 -34.84 8.46 18.79
N ARG A 431 -34.93 9.17 17.67
CA ARG A 431 -33.89 10.09 17.15
C ARG A 431 -33.53 11.21 18.15
N ASP A 432 -34.48 11.62 18.98
CA ASP A 432 -34.27 12.72 19.94
C ASP A 432 -33.29 12.36 21.06
N ILE A 433 -33.16 11.06 21.42
CA ILE A 433 -32.15 10.59 22.35
C ILE A 433 -30.76 10.78 21.75
N GLY A 434 -30.58 10.40 20.48
CA GLY A 434 -29.30 10.59 19.79
C GLY A 434 -28.93 12.08 19.66
N ASN A 435 -29.88 12.92 19.36
CA ASN A 435 -29.70 14.38 19.29
C ASN A 435 -29.28 14.93 20.65
N MET A 436 -29.97 14.54 21.75
CA MET A 436 -29.62 14.95 23.11
C MET A 436 -28.19 14.50 23.49
N LEU A 437 -27.83 13.24 23.25
CA LEU A 437 -26.49 12.75 23.55
C LEU A 437 -25.41 13.53 22.75
N ASN A 438 -25.67 13.88 21.50
CA ASN A 438 -24.77 14.74 20.74
C ASN A 438 -24.65 16.15 21.33
N MET A 439 -25.75 16.76 21.78
CA MET A 439 -25.73 18.07 22.45
C MET A 439 -24.93 18.02 23.75
N LEU A 440 -25.10 16.99 24.55
CA LEU A 440 -24.36 16.79 25.79
C LEU A 440 -22.86 16.58 25.49
N LEU A 441 -22.52 15.81 24.46
CA LEU A 441 -21.15 15.61 24.03
C LEU A 441 -20.46 16.93 23.58
N GLU A 442 -21.17 17.80 22.84
CA GLU A 442 -20.65 19.14 22.51
C GLU A 442 -20.30 19.96 23.73
N ARG A 443 -21.14 19.90 24.80
CA ARG A 443 -20.84 20.58 26.06
C ARG A 443 -19.61 19.99 26.77
N VAL A 444 -19.52 18.66 26.80
CA VAL A 444 -18.38 17.96 27.41
C VAL A 444 -17.07 18.21 26.64
N LEU A 445 -17.13 18.35 25.33
CA LEU A 445 -15.93 18.73 24.53
C LEU A 445 -15.42 20.14 24.89
N ASP A 446 -16.30 21.04 25.31
CA ASP A 446 -15.88 22.35 25.80
C ASP A 446 -15.43 22.31 27.27
N GLU A 447 -16.10 21.54 28.10
CA GLU A 447 -15.90 21.46 29.55
C GLU A 447 -15.93 20.01 30.01
N PRO A 448 -14.75 19.30 29.96
CA PRO A 448 -14.65 17.87 30.27
C PRO A 448 -15.18 17.50 31.69
N GLU A 449 -15.09 18.42 32.63
CA GLU A 449 -15.53 18.25 34.00
C GLU A 449 -17.04 17.98 34.09
N LEU A 450 -17.81 18.37 33.07
CA LEU A 450 -19.26 18.07 33.00
C LEU A 450 -19.54 16.58 32.78
N ASN A 451 -18.53 15.77 32.42
CA ASN A 451 -18.73 14.35 32.13
C ASN A 451 -18.89 13.52 33.43
N ASN A 452 -19.84 13.88 34.23
CA ASN A 452 -20.30 13.06 35.34
C ASN A 452 -21.83 12.89 35.27
N ARG A 453 -22.33 11.80 35.83
CA ARG A 453 -23.70 11.37 35.66
C ARG A 453 -24.71 12.43 36.17
N GLU A 454 -24.43 13.03 37.30
CA GLU A 454 -25.36 14.00 37.96
C GLU A 454 -25.46 15.27 37.12
N GLN A 455 -24.34 15.87 36.73
CA GLN A 455 -24.32 17.11 35.94
C GLN A 455 -24.94 16.90 34.55
N LEU A 456 -24.67 15.77 33.89
CA LEU A 456 -25.26 15.47 32.59
C LEU A 456 -26.76 15.26 32.65
N LEU A 457 -27.30 14.64 33.71
CA LEU A 457 -28.74 14.51 33.91
C LEU A 457 -29.41 15.86 34.19
N GLN A 458 -28.78 16.73 34.97
CA GLN A 458 -29.29 18.09 35.22
C GLN A 458 -29.27 18.90 33.92
N LEU A 459 -28.20 18.85 33.14
CA LEU A 459 -28.08 19.53 31.85
C LEU A 459 -29.14 19.00 30.84
N ALA A 460 -29.36 17.70 30.80
CA ALA A 460 -30.37 17.10 29.92
C ALA A 460 -31.79 17.56 30.29
N LYS A 461 -32.13 17.69 31.60
CA LYS A 461 -33.41 18.22 32.06
C LYS A 461 -33.60 19.67 31.62
N SER A 462 -32.63 20.54 31.87
CA SER A 462 -32.71 21.96 31.48
C SER A 462 -32.89 22.14 29.96
N LEU A 463 -32.22 21.33 29.15
CA LEU A 463 -32.35 21.36 27.69
C LEU A 463 -33.70 20.81 27.19
N THR A 464 -34.40 20.01 28.00
CA THR A 464 -35.74 19.48 27.68
C THR A 464 -36.85 20.46 28.05
N GLU A 465 -36.69 21.22 29.14
CA GLU A 465 -37.66 22.20 29.63
C GLU A 465 -37.72 23.49 28.79
N HIS A 466 -36.73 23.77 27.98
CA HIS A 466 -36.66 24.92 27.07
C HIS A 466 -37.08 24.62 25.61
N LYS A 467 -37.62 23.43 25.32
CA LYS A 467 -38.29 23.06 24.09
C LYS A 467 -39.80 23.01 24.22
#